data_81e79fa30834adc084c193bacd9c69a6
#
_entry.id   81e79fa30834adc084c193bacd9c69a6
#
_cell.length_a   1.000
_cell.length_b   1.000
_cell.length_c   1.000
_cell.angle_alpha   90.00
_cell.angle_beta   90.00
_cell.angle_gamma   90.00
#
_symmetry.space_group_name_H-M   'P 1'
#
loop_
_entity.id
_entity.type
_entity.pdbx_description
1 polymer ?
#
loop_
_entity_poly.entity_id
_entity_poly.type
_entity_poly.pdbx_seq_one_letter_code
_entity_poly.pdbx_strand_id
1 'polypeptide(L)'
;MIKMSKGLKRRLLQNRLYVYSLIALVALAGFLAYVQPGVAYEVAVNGSTVGIVKRPSQMENLLEELDSELRDTKGQEITYDINIEYTKGKLNGNDLTDAEDLKIKTVSSLDIKSPGYLIKSDGKVLMAVKDEAIAENVLEAIKAPFATAKQNAKVEFLQQVDVLKAEKISVDKIFNNHQALAVVKSPISIASVSRSNINRDSSNESTGDHIKPLIDVKVTYEESVNIPIYRSEKRVADSSMTEGTTKVTSEGENGVKEVLREVVEVNGEEIEKVTLSEQVIKNPEPKIIAYGTKPKTPSVVSIARNYIGVPYRWGGTTPSGFDCSGFTQYVFRKAGVSLPRTSAEQGRVGTKVSRSELRAGDLVYFPGHIGIYVGNGQFI
;
A
#
# COMPACT_ATOMS: atom_id res chain seq x y z
N MET A 1 -8.45 63.90 11.86
CA MET A 1 -8.01 62.56 12.27
C MET A 1 -8.45 62.28 13.69
N ILE A 2 -9.57 61.63 13.89
CA ILE A 2 -10.08 61.28 15.23
C ILE A 2 -9.76 59.80 15.47
N LYS A 3 -8.76 59.53 16.31
CA LYS A 3 -8.39 58.15 16.74
C LYS A 3 -9.37 57.69 17.82
N MET A 4 -10.24 56.76 17.48
CA MET A 4 -11.11 56.08 18.46
C MET A 4 -10.34 55.10 19.33
N SER A 5 -10.59 55.12 20.65
CA SER A 5 -9.92 54.27 21.61
C SER A 5 -10.35 52.79 21.50
N LYS A 6 -9.40 51.85 21.79
CA LYS A 6 -9.62 50.39 21.73
C LYS A 6 -10.83 49.86 22.55
N GLY A 7 -11.25 50.60 23.59
CA GLY A 7 -12.37 50.21 24.44
C GLY A 7 -13.76 50.44 23.80
N LEU A 8 -13.86 51.44 22.93
CA LEU A 8 -15.09 51.74 22.21
C LEU A 8 -15.36 50.75 21.07
N LYS A 9 -14.31 50.23 20.46
CA LYS A 9 -14.42 49.18 19.40
C LYS A 9 -15.07 47.89 19.85
N ARG A 10 -14.93 47.47 21.11
CA ARG A 10 -15.43 46.19 21.63
C ARG A 10 -16.92 46.16 21.92
N ARG A 11 -17.54 47.34 22.23
CA ARG A 11 -18.99 47.48 22.47
C ARG A 11 -19.79 47.72 21.19
N LEU A 12 -19.13 48.12 20.13
CA LEU A 12 -19.72 48.53 18.85
C LEU A 12 -20.14 47.33 17.94
N LEU A 13 -19.64 46.15 18.20
CA LEU A 13 -19.81 44.99 17.34
C LEU A 13 -21.10 44.18 17.61
N GLN A 14 -21.90 44.49 18.61
CA GLN A 14 -23.06 43.69 19.01
C GLN A 14 -24.44 44.26 18.66
N ASN A 15 -24.56 45.41 18.01
CA ASN A 15 -25.88 45.99 17.73
C ASN A 15 -25.94 46.70 16.37
N ARG A 16 -26.98 46.39 15.56
CA ARG A 16 -27.37 47.06 14.31
C ARG A 16 -27.36 48.62 14.41
N LEU A 17 -27.62 49.15 15.59
CA LEU A 17 -27.58 50.60 15.89
C LEU A 17 -26.22 51.24 15.63
N TYR A 18 -25.12 50.51 15.55
CA TYR A 18 -23.78 51.07 15.41
C TYR A 18 -23.31 51.25 13.97
N VAL A 19 -23.79 50.43 13.05
CA VAL A 19 -23.59 50.70 11.61
C VAL A 19 -24.28 52.01 11.27
N TYR A 20 -25.49 52.22 11.80
CA TYR A 20 -26.21 53.46 11.65
C TYR A 20 -25.57 54.65 12.36
N SER A 21 -24.89 54.46 13.51
CA SER A 21 -24.17 55.55 14.19
C SER A 21 -22.86 55.92 13.49
N LEU A 22 -22.18 54.98 12.84
CA LEU A 22 -21.00 55.27 12.02
C LEU A 22 -21.40 56.01 10.75
N ILE A 23 -22.47 55.56 10.10
CA ILE A 23 -23.10 56.23 8.96
C ILE A 23 -23.59 57.63 9.36
N ALA A 24 -24.23 57.81 10.57
CA ALA A 24 -24.65 59.08 11.08
C ALA A 24 -23.47 60.05 11.42
N LEU A 25 -22.32 59.51 11.84
CA LEU A 25 -21.13 60.33 12.11
C LEU A 25 -20.43 60.78 10.83
N VAL A 26 -20.46 59.94 9.79
CA VAL A 26 -20.01 60.27 8.43
C VAL A 26 -20.99 61.27 7.80
N ALA A 27 -22.31 61.09 7.99
CA ALA A 27 -23.34 62.01 7.54
C ALA A 27 -23.22 63.39 8.21
N LEU A 28 -22.88 63.41 9.51
CA LEU A 28 -22.68 64.68 10.21
C LEU A 28 -21.40 65.42 9.72
N ALA A 29 -20.38 64.70 9.37
CA ALA A 29 -19.17 65.26 8.73
C ALA A 29 -19.44 65.71 7.28
N GLY A 30 -20.31 65.00 6.55
CA GLY A 30 -20.74 65.35 5.18
C GLY A 30 -21.72 66.49 5.14
N PHE A 31 -22.60 66.67 6.16
CA PHE A 31 -23.55 67.77 6.26
C PHE A 31 -22.88 69.15 6.46
N LEU A 32 -21.67 69.16 6.98
CA LEU A 32 -20.87 70.41 7.11
C LEU A 32 -20.14 70.80 5.81
N ALA A 33 -20.12 69.95 4.82
CA ALA A 33 -19.57 70.23 3.49
C ALA A 33 -20.66 70.87 2.59
N TYR A 34 -20.90 72.16 2.73
CA TYR A 34 -21.83 72.97 1.92
C TYR A 34 -21.53 72.79 0.43
N VAL A 35 -22.48 72.29 -0.33
CA VAL A 35 -22.32 72.00 -1.77
C VAL A 35 -22.17 73.28 -2.57
N GLN A 36 -20.97 73.59 -3.01
CA GLN A 36 -20.72 74.65 -3.98
C GLN A 36 -20.85 74.12 -5.41
N PRO A 37 -21.50 74.80 -6.34
CA PRO A 37 -21.54 74.45 -7.76
C PRO A 37 -20.11 74.32 -8.33
N GLY A 38 -19.79 73.22 -8.99
CA GLY A 38 -18.44 72.98 -9.57
C GLY A 38 -17.43 72.33 -8.64
N VAL A 39 -17.87 71.77 -7.51
CA VAL A 39 -17.03 70.95 -6.61
C VAL A 39 -17.37 69.45 -6.71
N ALA A 40 -16.37 68.64 -6.70
CA ALA A 40 -16.49 67.16 -6.57
C ALA A 40 -15.59 66.67 -5.43
N TYR A 41 -15.82 65.46 -5.02
CA TYR A 41 -15.09 64.76 -3.98
C TYR A 41 -14.49 63.48 -4.50
N GLU A 42 -13.19 63.38 -4.45
CA GLU A 42 -12.49 62.12 -4.61
C GLU A 42 -12.71 61.30 -3.32
N VAL A 43 -13.14 60.06 -3.49
CA VAL A 43 -13.45 59.13 -2.38
C VAL A 43 -12.39 58.05 -2.32
N ALA A 44 -11.79 57.90 -1.16
CA ALA A 44 -10.95 56.74 -0.88
C ALA A 44 -11.59 55.88 0.23
N VAL A 45 -11.59 54.57 0.02
CA VAL A 45 -12.07 53.57 0.99
C VAL A 45 -10.89 52.70 1.41
N ASN A 46 -10.63 52.68 2.72
CA ASN A 46 -9.50 51.94 3.31
C ASN A 46 -8.15 52.30 2.64
N GLY A 47 -7.99 53.58 2.25
CA GLY A 47 -6.78 54.10 1.60
C GLY A 47 -6.71 53.86 0.08
N SER A 48 -7.69 53.21 -0.52
CA SER A 48 -7.78 52.98 -1.97
C SER A 48 -8.77 53.95 -2.60
N THR A 49 -8.38 54.72 -3.61
CA THR A 49 -9.29 55.60 -4.35
C THR A 49 -10.31 54.79 -5.11
N VAL A 50 -11.59 54.93 -4.77
CA VAL A 50 -12.70 54.22 -5.39
C VAL A 50 -13.41 55.01 -6.48
N GLY A 51 -13.35 56.35 -6.42
CA GLY A 51 -13.92 57.18 -7.46
C GLY A 51 -14.15 58.64 -7.03
N ILE A 52 -14.83 59.38 -7.90
CA ILE A 52 -15.17 60.79 -7.73
C ILE A 52 -16.69 60.93 -7.70
N VAL A 53 -17.23 61.55 -6.63
CA VAL A 53 -18.65 61.78 -6.46
C VAL A 53 -18.96 63.28 -6.39
N LYS A 54 -20.15 63.69 -6.81
CA LYS A 54 -20.60 65.09 -6.77
C LYS A 54 -20.91 65.53 -5.32
N ARG A 55 -21.37 64.55 -4.49
CA ARG A 55 -21.76 64.83 -3.11
C ARG A 55 -21.38 63.61 -2.25
N PRO A 56 -20.90 63.81 -1.02
CA PRO A 56 -20.64 62.74 -0.08
C PRO A 56 -21.83 61.82 0.17
N SER A 57 -23.09 62.36 0.18
CA SER A 57 -24.30 61.60 0.36
C SER A 57 -24.54 60.48 -0.70
N GLN A 58 -23.92 60.60 -1.88
CA GLN A 58 -23.98 59.53 -2.88
C GLN A 58 -23.26 58.27 -2.41
N MET A 59 -22.14 58.44 -1.71
CA MET A 59 -21.41 57.35 -1.11
C MET A 59 -22.13 56.75 0.10
N GLU A 60 -22.78 57.59 0.90
CA GLU A 60 -23.58 57.15 2.06
C GLU A 60 -24.73 56.24 1.63
N ASN A 61 -25.51 56.66 0.60
CA ASN A 61 -26.58 55.87 0.04
C ASN A 61 -26.09 54.56 -0.57
N LEU A 62 -24.93 54.59 -1.27
CA LEU A 62 -24.31 53.40 -1.82
C LEU A 62 -23.92 52.38 -0.73
N LEU A 63 -23.41 52.89 0.39
CA LEU A 63 -23.02 52.03 1.51
C LEU A 63 -24.20 51.36 2.20
N GLU A 64 -25.32 52.04 2.35
CA GLU A 64 -26.56 51.45 2.87
C GLU A 64 -27.09 50.34 1.95
N GLU A 65 -27.08 50.56 0.63
CA GLU A 65 -27.45 49.56 -0.37
C GLU A 65 -26.47 48.38 -0.32
N LEU A 66 -25.17 48.62 -0.31
CA LEU A 66 -24.13 47.61 -0.21
C LEU A 66 -24.22 46.76 1.05
N ASP A 67 -24.46 47.36 2.22
CA ASP A 67 -24.58 46.61 3.48
C ASP A 67 -25.76 45.61 3.40
N SER A 68 -26.91 46.08 2.87
CA SER A 68 -28.08 45.23 2.70
C SER A 68 -27.77 44.05 1.74
N GLU A 69 -27.22 44.35 0.56
CA GLU A 69 -26.91 43.35 -0.46
C GLU A 69 -25.84 42.35 0.00
N LEU A 70 -24.81 42.83 0.67
CA LEU A 70 -23.76 41.95 1.23
C LEU A 70 -24.31 41.03 2.29
N ARG A 71 -25.21 41.50 3.17
CA ARG A 71 -25.85 40.64 4.18
C ARG A 71 -26.78 39.62 3.57
N ASP A 72 -27.50 39.98 2.53
CA ASP A 72 -28.39 39.08 1.83
C ASP A 72 -27.62 38.00 1.05
N THR A 73 -26.48 38.33 0.45
CA THR A 73 -25.68 37.42 -0.38
C THR A 73 -24.63 36.62 0.37
N LYS A 74 -24.00 37.21 1.41
CA LYS A 74 -22.89 36.59 2.16
C LYS A 74 -23.30 36.12 3.56
N GLY A 75 -24.46 36.52 4.05
CA GLY A 75 -25.00 36.16 5.35
C GLY A 75 -25.10 37.31 6.31
N GLN A 76 -26.05 37.23 7.26
CA GLN A 76 -26.37 38.34 8.17
C GLN A 76 -25.26 38.65 9.21
N GLU A 77 -24.34 37.72 9.44
CA GLU A 77 -23.27 37.83 10.45
C GLU A 77 -21.94 38.38 9.90
N ILE A 78 -21.94 38.91 8.69
CA ILE A 78 -20.72 39.52 8.13
C ILE A 78 -20.28 40.78 8.89
N THR A 79 -18.99 40.99 8.93
CA THR A 79 -18.36 42.19 9.50
C THR A 79 -17.29 42.71 8.53
N TYR A 80 -17.16 43.98 8.45
CA TYR A 80 -16.09 44.64 7.70
C TYR A 80 -15.75 46.00 8.37
N ASP A 81 -14.47 46.39 8.25
CA ASP A 81 -14.04 47.70 8.69
C ASP A 81 -14.02 48.62 7.46
N ILE A 82 -14.61 49.81 7.59
CA ILE A 82 -14.61 50.81 6.52
C ILE A 82 -14.10 52.15 7.07
N ASN A 83 -13.12 52.71 6.37
CA ASN A 83 -12.63 54.07 6.58
C ASN A 83 -12.77 54.83 5.28
N ILE A 84 -13.52 55.94 5.30
CA ILE A 84 -13.81 56.71 4.10
C ILE A 84 -13.16 58.10 4.27
N GLU A 85 -12.42 58.47 3.26
CA GLU A 85 -11.76 59.76 3.16
C GLU A 85 -12.27 60.50 1.92
N TYR A 86 -12.62 61.78 2.11
CA TYR A 86 -13.06 62.68 1.05
C TYR A 86 -12.04 63.73 0.81
N THR A 87 -11.55 63.86 -0.42
CA THR A 87 -10.66 64.96 -0.85
C THR A 87 -11.42 65.88 -1.79
N LYS A 88 -11.58 67.11 -1.38
CA LYS A 88 -12.31 68.13 -2.18
C LYS A 88 -11.48 68.57 -3.37
N GLY A 89 -12.08 68.48 -4.58
CA GLY A 89 -11.48 68.87 -5.85
C GLY A 89 -12.39 69.74 -6.68
N LYS A 90 -11.87 70.29 -7.78
CA LYS A 90 -12.68 70.99 -8.76
C LYS A 90 -13.21 70.01 -9.77
N LEU A 91 -14.50 70.08 -10.09
CA LEU A 91 -15.15 69.22 -11.07
C LEU A 91 -14.73 69.67 -12.50
N ASN A 92 -14.06 68.78 -13.23
CA ASN A 92 -13.90 68.87 -14.66
C ASN A 92 -14.93 67.93 -15.28
N GLY A 93 -15.73 68.37 -16.26
CA GLY A 93 -17.03 67.89 -16.68
C GLY A 93 -17.25 66.40 -16.96
N ASN A 94 -16.21 65.51 -16.93
CA ASN A 94 -16.34 64.07 -17.18
C ASN A 94 -15.72 63.19 -16.11
N ASP A 95 -15.38 63.75 -14.95
CA ASP A 95 -14.56 63.02 -13.92
C ASP A 95 -15.42 62.20 -12.89
N LEU A 96 -16.75 62.28 -12.99
CA LEU A 96 -17.61 61.55 -12.04
C LEU A 96 -17.58 60.04 -12.34
N THR A 97 -17.36 59.25 -11.32
CA THR A 97 -17.39 57.78 -11.42
C THR A 97 -18.83 57.30 -11.49
N ASP A 98 -19.11 56.42 -12.42
CA ASP A 98 -20.40 55.76 -12.53
C ASP A 98 -20.74 54.99 -11.25
N ALA A 99 -22.03 54.88 -10.93
CA ALA A 99 -22.49 54.25 -9.68
C ALA A 99 -22.10 52.76 -9.57
N GLU A 100 -22.13 52.04 -10.66
CA GLU A 100 -21.75 50.61 -10.70
C GLU A 100 -20.24 50.42 -10.50
N ASP A 101 -19.43 51.23 -11.20
CA ASP A 101 -17.98 51.27 -11.01
C ASP A 101 -17.58 51.65 -9.59
N LEU A 102 -18.26 52.64 -9.00
CA LEU A 102 -18.06 53.02 -7.63
C LEU A 102 -18.37 51.91 -6.65
N LYS A 103 -19.48 51.16 -6.90
CA LYS A 103 -19.91 50.01 -6.13
C LYS A 103 -18.86 48.89 -6.18
N ILE A 104 -18.43 48.50 -7.38
CA ILE A 104 -17.44 47.42 -7.58
C ILE A 104 -16.13 47.73 -6.88
N LYS A 105 -15.60 48.96 -7.05
CA LYS A 105 -14.34 49.40 -6.44
C LYS A 105 -14.45 49.48 -4.93
N THR A 106 -15.60 49.94 -4.40
CA THR A 106 -15.87 49.97 -2.96
C THR A 106 -15.85 48.59 -2.35
N VAL A 107 -16.61 47.63 -2.92
CA VAL A 107 -16.63 46.23 -2.47
C VAL A 107 -15.23 45.62 -2.49
N SER A 108 -14.47 45.88 -3.58
CA SER A 108 -13.10 45.33 -3.72
C SER A 108 -12.12 45.89 -2.69
N SER A 109 -12.44 47.05 -2.08
CA SER A 109 -11.63 47.69 -1.04
C SER A 109 -12.00 47.25 0.37
N LEU A 110 -13.05 46.40 0.54
CA LEU A 110 -13.51 45.89 1.84
C LEU A 110 -12.88 44.53 2.14
N ASP A 111 -12.35 44.36 3.35
CA ASP A 111 -12.00 43.06 3.92
C ASP A 111 -13.21 42.51 4.67
N ILE A 112 -14.09 41.84 3.92
CA ILE A 112 -15.34 41.27 4.46
C ILE A 112 -15.03 39.99 5.21
N LYS A 113 -15.41 39.91 6.46
CA LYS A 113 -15.23 38.76 7.34
C LYS A 113 -16.57 38.15 7.73
N SER A 114 -16.59 36.83 7.85
CA SER A 114 -17.73 36.06 8.28
C SER A 114 -17.29 35.04 9.33
N PRO A 115 -18.16 34.63 10.24
CA PRO A 115 -17.91 33.44 11.05
C PRO A 115 -17.84 32.20 10.17
N GLY A 116 -17.10 31.21 10.64
CA GLY A 116 -16.92 29.93 9.95
C GLY A 116 -16.15 28.95 10.80
N TYR A 117 -15.71 27.86 10.20
CA TYR A 117 -14.97 26.81 10.86
C TYR A 117 -13.62 26.60 10.18
N LEU A 118 -12.59 26.43 11.00
CA LEU A 118 -11.23 26.13 10.55
C LEU A 118 -10.95 24.66 10.78
N ILE A 119 -10.61 23.95 9.72
CA ILE A 119 -10.05 22.61 9.79
C ILE A 119 -8.54 22.74 9.95
N LYS A 120 -8.00 22.21 11.04
CA LYS A 120 -6.56 22.23 11.34
C LYS A 120 -6.02 20.79 11.41
N SER A 121 -4.78 20.63 11.01
CA SER A 121 -3.99 19.43 11.24
C SER A 121 -2.70 19.82 11.94
N ASP A 122 -2.41 19.22 13.09
CA ASP A 122 -1.27 19.55 13.95
C ASP A 122 -1.13 21.07 14.19
N GLY A 123 -2.26 21.71 14.45
CA GLY A 123 -2.35 23.16 14.72
C GLY A 123 -2.26 24.07 13.49
N LYS A 124 -1.95 23.54 12.30
CA LYS A 124 -1.91 24.33 11.05
C LYS A 124 -3.29 24.37 10.40
N VAL A 125 -3.72 25.56 9.97
CA VAL A 125 -4.97 25.72 9.22
C VAL A 125 -4.81 25.13 7.83
N LEU A 126 -5.63 24.16 7.51
CA LEU A 126 -5.71 23.54 6.19
C LEU A 126 -6.77 24.21 5.32
N MET A 127 -7.93 24.49 5.91
CA MET A 127 -9.09 24.99 5.19
C MET A 127 -10.01 25.76 6.13
N ALA A 128 -10.71 26.77 5.60
CA ALA A 128 -11.80 27.42 6.26
C ALA A 128 -13.11 27.10 5.51
N VAL A 129 -14.16 26.71 6.23
CA VAL A 129 -15.47 26.37 5.67
C VAL A 129 -16.58 27.13 6.37
N LYS A 130 -17.75 27.18 5.72
CA LYS A 130 -18.88 28.00 6.20
C LYS A 130 -19.48 27.49 7.50
N ASP A 131 -19.68 26.18 7.63
CA ASP A 131 -20.34 25.55 8.78
C ASP A 131 -19.63 24.23 9.15
N GLU A 132 -20.01 23.70 10.31
CA GLU A 132 -19.43 22.49 10.89
C GLU A 132 -19.75 21.26 10.05
N ALA A 133 -20.97 21.17 9.49
CA ALA A 133 -21.38 20.04 8.66
C ALA A 133 -20.52 19.93 7.39
N ILE A 134 -20.10 21.06 6.81
CA ILE A 134 -19.16 21.05 5.69
C ILE A 134 -17.80 20.55 6.14
N ALA A 135 -17.32 20.93 7.34
CA ALA A 135 -16.07 20.42 7.88
C ALA A 135 -16.10 18.91 8.07
N GLU A 136 -17.18 18.38 8.64
CA GLU A 136 -17.39 16.94 8.80
C GLU A 136 -17.42 16.22 7.45
N ASN A 137 -18.16 16.74 6.46
CA ASN A 137 -18.21 16.18 5.11
C ASN A 137 -16.82 16.13 4.44
N VAL A 138 -16.00 17.14 4.67
CA VAL A 138 -14.61 17.20 4.18
C VAL A 138 -13.77 16.10 4.81
N LEU A 139 -13.84 15.95 6.13
CA LEU A 139 -13.09 14.94 6.88
C LEU A 139 -13.54 13.51 6.50
N GLU A 140 -14.82 13.30 6.32
CA GLU A 140 -15.39 12.04 5.80
C GLU A 140 -14.89 11.75 4.37
N ALA A 141 -14.90 12.77 3.50
CA ALA A 141 -14.42 12.62 2.12
C ALA A 141 -12.92 12.28 2.04
N ILE A 142 -12.10 12.72 2.99
CA ILE A 142 -10.69 12.35 3.08
C ILE A 142 -10.53 10.88 3.48
N LYS A 143 -11.36 10.37 4.39
CA LYS A 143 -11.32 8.96 4.85
C LYS A 143 -11.94 7.99 3.86
N ALA A 144 -12.95 8.43 3.09
CA ALA A 144 -13.75 7.57 2.24
C ALA A 144 -12.96 6.67 1.26
N PRO A 145 -11.87 7.12 0.60
CA PRO A 145 -11.06 6.28 -0.28
C PRO A 145 -10.39 5.10 0.45
N PHE A 146 -10.19 5.22 1.76
CA PHE A 146 -9.52 4.24 2.61
C PHE A 146 -10.51 3.35 3.38
N ALA A 147 -11.83 3.56 3.21
CA ALA A 147 -12.83 2.71 3.80
C ALA A 147 -12.71 1.28 3.26
N THR A 148 -12.69 0.30 4.15
CA THR A 148 -12.54 -1.11 3.82
C THR A 148 -13.60 -1.95 4.53
N ALA A 149 -14.04 -3.04 3.88
CA ALA A 149 -14.92 -4.05 4.47
C ALA A 149 -14.17 -5.12 5.29
N LYS A 150 -12.87 -4.92 5.55
CA LYS A 150 -12.05 -5.86 6.32
C LYS A 150 -12.51 -5.92 7.78
N GLN A 151 -12.25 -7.05 8.43
CA GLN A 151 -12.68 -7.29 9.80
C GLN A 151 -12.05 -6.31 10.79
N ASN A 152 -12.85 -5.78 11.71
CA ASN A 152 -12.41 -4.84 12.75
C ASN A 152 -11.68 -3.60 12.21
N ALA A 153 -12.03 -3.18 10.97
CA ALA A 153 -11.38 -2.05 10.34
C ALA A 153 -11.68 -0.73 11.06
N LYS A 154 -10.63 0.01 11.40
CA LYS A 154 -10.66 1.33 12.01
C LYS A 154 -9.94 2.32 11.13
N VAL A 155 -10.61 3.40 10.74
CA VAL A 155 -10.06 4.45 9.88
C VAL A 155 -9.92 5.73 10.68
N GLU A 156 -8.71 6.19 10.88
CA GLU A 156 -8.38 7.34 11.71
C GLU A 156 -7.43 8.29 10.95
N PHE A 157 -7.36 9.53 11.37
CA PHE A 157 -6.28 10.41 10.93
C PHE A 157 -5.00 10.12 11.72
N LEU A 158 -3.86 10.18 11.05
CA LEU A 158 -2.57 10.01 11.70
C LEU A 158 -2.20 11.26 12.53
N GLN A 159 -2.57 12.43 12.02
CA GLN A 159 -2.37 13.73 12.67
C GLN A 159 -3.53 14.06 13.60
N GLN A 160 -3.29 14.97 14.55
CA GLN A 160 -4.36 15.59 15.34
C GLN A 160 -5.16 16.53 14.44
N VAL A 161 -6.46 16.27 14.30
CA VAL A 161 -7.38 17.09 13.50
C VAL A 161 -8.35 17.79 14.41
N ASP A 162 -8.40 19.12 14.31
CA ASP A 162 -9.29 19.98 15.06
C ASP A 162 -10.22 20.75 14.11
N VAL A 163 -11.50 20.81 14.46
CA VAL A 163 -12.49 21.69 13.82
C VAL A 163 -12.86 22.78 14.81
N LEU A 164 -12.46 24.02 14.52
CA LEU A 164 -12.60 25.15 15.44
C LEU A 164 -13.47 26.25 14.84
N LYS A 165 -14.48 26.68 15.57
CA LYS A 165 -15.27 27.85 15.21
C LYS A 165 -14.39 29.10 15.29
N ALA A 166 -14.44 29.94 14.27
CA ALA A 166 -13.75 31.24 14.21
C ALA A 166 -14.76 32.32 13.82
N GLU A 167 -14.78 33.43 14.55
CA GLU A 167 -15.76 34.52 14.36
C GLU A 167 -15.45 35.45 13.20
N LYS A 168 -14.18 35.44 12.73
CA LYS A 168 -13.70 36.42 11.73
C LYS A 168 -12.74 35.77 10.74
N ILE A 169 -13.30 35.22 9.68
CA ILE A 169 -12.55 34.68 8.56
C ILE A 169 -12.87 35.54 7.34
N SER A 170 -11.85 35.92 6.56
CA SER A 170 -12.07 36.65 5.31
C SER A 170 -12.90 35.80 4.35
N VAL A 171 -13.96 36.35 3.80
CA VAL A 171 -14.99 35.61 3.03
C VAL A 171 -14.40 34.93 1.79
N ASP A 172 -13.37 35.53 1.19
CA ASP A 172 -12.64 34.97 0.05
C ASP A 172 -11.87 33.67 0.38
N LYS A 173 -11.64 33.41 1.67
CA LYS A 173 -10.96 32.22 2.18
C LYS A 173 -11.90 31.12 2.67
N ILE A 174 -13.21 31.39 2.74
CA ILE A 174 -14.22 30.43 3.17
C ILE A 174 -14.68 29.63 1.97
N PHE A 175 -14.49 28.31 2.03
CA PHE A 175 -14.96 27.38 1.00
C PHE A 175 -16.41 26.97 1.29
N ASN A 176 -17.23 26.94 0.24
CA ASN A 176 -18.50 26.20 0.29
C ASN A 176 -18.26 24.70 0.14
N ASN A 177 -19.31 23.88 0.32
CA ASN A 177 -19.19 22.43 0.27
C ASN A 177 -18.59 21.90 -1.05
N HIS A 178 -19.03 22.44 -2.19
CA HIS A 178 -18.52 22.02 -3.51
C HIS A 178 -17.03 22.35 -3.69
N GLN A 179 -16.64 23.55 -3.31
CA GLN A 179 -15.24 24.00 -3.39
C GLN A 179 -14.34 23.17 -2.46
N ALA A 180 -14.78 22.94 -1.22
CA ALA A 180 -14.05 22.18 -0.22
C ALA A 180 -13.81 20.72 -0.68
N LEU A 181 -14.86 20.08 -1.18
CA LEU A 181 -14.76 18.71 -1.72
C LEU A 181 -13.94 18.63 -3.01
N ALA A 182 -13.96 19.68 -3.84
CA ALA A 182 -13.12 19.75 -5.02
C ALA A 182 -11.62 19.78 -4.68
N VAL A 183 -11.25 20.49 -3.60
CA VAL A 183 -9.87 20.52 -3.09
C VAL A 183 -9.44 19.12 -2.62
N VAL A 184 -10.29 18.41 -1.86
CA VAL A 184 -9.99 17.07 -1.35
C VAL A 184 -9.83 16.04 -2.49
N LYS A 185 -10.65 16.16 -3.54
CA LYS A 185 -10.62 15.26 -4.71
C LYS A 185 -9.55 15.60 -5.74
N SER A 186 -8.89 16.74 -5.59
CA SER A 186 -7.85 17.17 -6.52
C SER A 186 -6.52 16.52 -6.16
N PRO A 187 -5.78 15.92 -7.11
CA PRO A 187 -4.45 15.35 -6.86
C PRO A 187 -3.36 16.40 -6.60
N ILE A 188 -3.72 17.68 -6.50
CA ILE A 188 -2.77 18.77 -6.32
C ILE A 188 -2.52 18.97 -4.81
N SER A 189 -1.32 18.64 -4.38
CA SER A 189 -0.77 18.97 -3.07
C SER A 189 -1.02 20.44 -2.71
N ILE A 190 -1.67 20.70 -1.55
CA ILE A 190 -1.88 22.04 -1.00
C ILE A 190 -0.56 22.61 -0.43
N ALA A 191 0.50 22.55 -1.19
CA ALA A 191 1.72 23.30 -0.88
C ALA A 191 1.67 24.76 -1.36
N SER A 192 0.58 25.18 -2.05
CA SER A 192 0.50 26.53 -2.63
C SER A 192 -0.92 27.03 -2.90
N VAL A 193 -1.76 27.13 -1.87
CA VAL A 193 -2.92 28.04 -1.95
C VAL A 193 -2.53 29.39 -1.38
N SER A 194 -1.44 29.95 -1.88
CA SER A 194 -1.21 31.37 -1.92
C SER A 194 -1.45 31.79 -3.36
N ARG A 195 -2.45 32.59 -3.62
CA ARG A 195 -2.79 33.14 -4.93
C ARG A 195 -1.71 34.09 -5.44
N SER A 196 -0.51 33.60 -5.69
CA SER A 196 0.47 34.28 -6.52
C SER A 196 1.48 33.28 -7.02
N ASN A 197 1.55 33.15 -8.35
CA ASN A 197 2.51 32.36 -9.14
C ASN A 197 2.16 30.90 -9.39
N ILE A 198 1.25 30.72 -10.38
CA ILE A 198 1.26 29.51 -11.18
C ILE A 198 2.31 29.74 -12.28
N ASN A 199 3.54 29.31 -12.04
CA ASN A 199 4.48 28.99 -13.11
C ASN A 199 4.49 27.47 -13.24
N ARG A 200 3.93 27.01 -14.36
CA ARG A 200 4.07 25.64 -14.84
C ARG A 200 5.53 25.39 -15.19
N ASP A 201 6.16 24.49 -14.49
CA ASP A 201 7.24 23.70 -15.08
C ASP A 201 6.89 22.23 -14.93
N SER A 202 6.58 21.65 -16.08
CA SER A 202 6.26 20.26 -16.26
C SER A 202 7.58 19.51 -16.49
N SER A 203 8.00 18.73 -15.52
CA SER A 203 8.80 17.53 -15.80
C SER A 203 8.78 16.59 -14.59
N ASN A 204 8.20 15.45 -14.82
CA ASN A 204 8.68 14.12 -14.50
C ASN A 204 7.94 13.25 -13.52
N GLU A 205 7.60 12.19 -14.16
CA GLU A 205 7.70 10.76 -13.82
C GLU A 205 6.58 10.18 -12.98
N SER A 206 5.70 9.54 -13.76
CA SER A 206 4.72 8.54 -13.34
C SER A 206 5.42 7.34 -12.69
N THR A 207 5.28 7.24 -11.38
CA THR A 207 5.28 5.97 -10.68
C THR A 207 4.04 5.96 -9.82
N GLY A 208 3.14 5.01 -10.09
CA GLY A 208 1.86 4.69 -9.45
C GLY A 208 1.23 5.82 -8.64
N ASP A 209 0.20 6.47 -9.17
CA ASP A 209 -0.52 7.57 -8.54
C ASP A 209 -1.12 7.17 -7.18
N HIS A 210 -0.31 7.18 -6.14
CA HIS A 210 -0.83 7.29 -4.78
C HIS A 210 -1.14 8.76 -4.54
N ILE A 211 -2.41 9.13 -4.69
CA ILE A 211 -2.93 10.46 -4.35
C ILE A 211 -2.64 10.66 -2.87
N LYS A 212 -1.61 11.48 -2.57
CA LYS A 212 -1.32 11.82 -1.17
C LYS A 212 -2.49 12.66 -0.64
N PRO A 213 -3.23 12.19 0.37
CA PRO A 213 -4.35 12.92 0.93
C PRO A 213 -3.87 14.19 1.65
N LEU A 214 -4.80 15.11 1.89
CA LEU A 214 -4.56 16.36 2.61
C LEU A 214 -4.09 16.13 4.05
N ILE A 215 -4.59 15.05 4.66
CA ILE A 215 -4.26 14.58 6.00
C ILE A 215 -3.99 13.09 5.87
N ASP A 216 -2.92 12.60 6.47
CA ASP A 216 -2.59 11.18 6.38
C ASP A 216 -3.64 10.32 7.11
N VAL A 217 -4.07 9.26 6.45
CA VAL A 217 -5.12 8.36 6.95
C VAL A 217 -4.50 7.03 7.34
N LYS A 218 -4.67 6.66 8.60
CA LYS A 218 -4.28 5.36 9.16
C LYS A 218 -5.47 4.42 9.14
N VAL A 219 -5.28 3.24 8.59
CA VAL A 219 -6.26 2.14 8.64
C VAL A 219 -5.64 0.98 9.40
N THR A 220 -6.32 0.52 10.45
CA THR A 220 -5.96 -0.69 11.20
C THR A 220 -7.06 -1.71 11.02
N TYR A 221 -6.72 -2.95 10.66
CA TYR A 221 -7.69 -4.02 10.48
C TYR A 221 -7.09 -5.37 10.78
N GLU A 222 -7.96 -6.38 10.98
CA GLU A 222 -7.55 -7.76 11.14
C GLU A 222 -7.72 -8.53 9.84
N GLU A 223 -6.75 -9.39 9.53
CA GLU A 223 -6.85 -10.35 8.44
C GLU A 223 -6.51 -11.76 8.93
N SER A 224 -7.31 -12.74 8.51
CA SER A 224 -7.02 -14.15 8.71
C SER A 224 -6.48 -14.74 7.42
N VAL A 225 -5.30 -15.36 7.47
CA VAL A 225 -4.66 -15.98 6.31
C VAL A 225 -4.26 -17.43 6.61
N ASN A 226 -4.52 -18.31 5.65
CA ASN A 226 -4.09 -19.68 5.72
C ASN A 226 -2.67 -19.84 5.17
N ILE A 227 -1.75 -20.30 6.00
CA ILE A 227 -0.35 -20.52 5.64
C ILE A 227 -0.05 -22.02 5.63
N PRO A 228 0.57 -22.57 4.57
CA PRO A 228 0.95 -23.97 4.54
C PRO A 228 2.06 -24.27 5.56
N ILE A 229 1.90 -25.39 6.28
CA ILE A 229 2.96 -26.03 7.06
C ILE A 229 3.54 -27.11 6.18
N TYR A 230 4.75 -26.91 5.68
CA TYR A 230 5.35 -27.88 4.79
C TYR A 230 5.61 -29.20 5.49
N ARG A 231 5.26 -30.32 4.81
CA ARG A 231 5.52 -31.69 5.28
C ARG A 231 7.02 -31.95 5.37
N SER A 232 7.42 -32.72 6.34
CA SER A 232 8.78 -33.28 6.45
C SER A 232 8.94 -34.54 5.60
N GLU A 233 10.19 -34.95 5.34
CA GLU A 233 10.54 -36.22 4.77
C GLU A 233 11.05 -37.13 5.88
N LYS A 234 10.48 -38.36 5.98
CA LYS A 234 10.90 -39.41 6.91
C LYS A 234 11.39 -40.63 6.13
N ARG A 235 12.59 -41.08 6.45
CA ARG A 235 13.15 -42.32 5.87
C ARG A 235 12.96 -43.47 6.84
N VAL A 236 12.45 -44.59 6.35
CA VAL A 236 12.16 -45.80 7.13
C VAL A 236 12.87 -47.00 6.51
N ALA A 237 13.58 -47.76 7.32
CA ALA A 237 14.25 -48.97 6.87
C ALA A 237 13.23 -50.09 6.54
N ASP A 238 13.45 -50.76 5.40
CA ASP A 238 12.67 -51.90 4.95
C ASP A 238 13.61 -53.08 4.67
N SER A 239 13.54 -54.11 5.52
CA SER A 239 14.37 -55.31 5.39
C SER A 239 13.93 -56.25 4.25
N SER A 240 12.77 -56.02 3.65
CA SER A 240 12.33 -56.75 2.47
C SER A 240 12.93 -56.22 1.17
N MET A 241 13.34 -54.94 1.17
CA MET A 241 13.92 -54.25 0.01
C MET A 241 15.45 -54.42 -0.02
N THR A 242 15.99 -54.53 -1.22
CA THR A 242 17.45 -54.66 -1.41
C THR A 242 18.16 -53.35 -1.08
N GLU A 243 19.31 -53.43 -0.41
CA GLU A 243 20.16 -52.31 -0.08
C GLU A 243 20.44 -51.41 -1.32
N GLY A 244 20.30 -50.08 -1.15
CA GLY A 244 20.45 -49.09 -2.20
C GLY A 244 19.19 -48.89 -3.06
N THR A 245 18.06 -49.53 -2.74
CA THR A 245 16.76 -49.22 -3.35
C THR A 245 15.95 -48.34 -2.42
N THR A 246 15.11 -47.48 -3.00
CA THR A 246 14.16 -46.63 -2.25
C THR A 246 12.79 -46.72 -2.88
N LYS A 247 11.75 -46.57 -2.08
CA LYS A 247 10.36 -46.52 -2.52
C LYS A 247 9.60 -45.52 -1.69
N VAL A 248 8.87 -44.64 -2.34
CA VAL A 248 7.91 -43.75 -1.64
C VAL A 248 6.72 -44.59 -1.22
N THR A 249 6.46 -44.69 0.08
CA THR A 249 5.35 -45.45 0.66
C THR A 249 4.19 -44.53 1.08
N SER A 250 4.47 -43.26 1.32
CA SER A 250 3.48 -42.20 1.50
C SER A 250 4.01 -40.91 0.92
N GLU A 251 3.22 -40.22 0.13
CA GLU A 251 3.58 -38.88 -0.35
C GLU A 251 3.43 -37.85 0.77
N GLY A 252 2.62 -38.12 1.81
CA GLY A 252 2.28 -37.19 2.85
C GLY A 252 1.51 -35.98 2.32
N GLU A 253 1.13 -35.07 3.20
CA GLU A 253 0.41 -33.84 2.86
C GLU A 253 0.94 -32.66 3.66
N ASN A 254 0.87 -31.47 3.07
CA ASN A 254 1.16 -30.24 3.82
C ASN A 254 0.04 -29.97 4.83
N GLY A 255 0.41 -29.51 5.99
CA GLY A 255 -0.51 -28.96 6.98
C GLY A 255 -0.94 -27.54 6.58
N VAL A 256 -1.86 -27.00 7.37
CA VAL A 256 -2.35 -25.62 7.23
C VAL A 256 -2.44 -25.03 8.61
N LYS A 257 -1.91 -23.83 8.79
CA LYS A 257 -2.18 -22.98 9.95
C LYS A 257 -2.91 -21.73 9.52
N GLU A 258 -3.89 -21.32 10.30
CA GLU A 258 -4.51 -20.02 10.23
C GLU A 258 -3.70 -19.05 11.07
N VAL A 259 -3.42 -17.89 10.51
CA VAL A 259 -2.71 -16.81 11.18
C VAL A 259 -3.59 -15.58 11.16
N LEU A 260 -4.00 -15.12 12.34
CA LEU A 260 -4.69 -13.85 12.51
C LEU A 260 -3.63 -12.76 12.69
N ARG A 261 -3.72 -11.72 11.89
CA ARG A 261 -2.79 -10.59 11.89
C ARG A 261 -3.53 -9.29 12.03
N GLU A 262 -2.94 -8.35 12.75
CA GLU A 262 -3.28 -6.93 12.66
C GLU A 262 -2.40 -6.29 11.58
N VAL A 263 -3.02 -5.56 10.68
CA VAL A 263 -2.36 -4.84 9.59
C VAL A 263 -2.62 -3.36 9.78
N VAL A 264 -1.57 -2.57 9.68
CA VAL A 264 -1.63 -1.11 9.72
C VAL A 264 -1.20 -0.56 8.36
N GLU A 265 -2.09 0.19 7.75
CA GLU A 265 -1.83 0.91 6.50
C GLU A 265 -1.85 2.42 6.76
N VAL A 266 -1.01 3.18 6.06
CA VAL A 266 -1.07 4.64 6.01
C VAL A 266 -1.19 5.05 4.55
N ASN A 267 -2.25 5.80 4.22
CA ASN A 267 -2.57 6.22 2.85
C ASN A 267 -2.65 5.05 1.86
N GLY A 268 -3.04 3.86 2.34
CA GLY A 268 -3.15 2.64 1.53
C GLY A 268 -1.85 1.85 1.39
N GLU A 269 -0.75 2.29 1.98
CA GLU A 269 0.50 1.54 2.04
C GLU A 269 0.61 0.77 3.37
N GLU A 270 0.88 -0.55 3.29
CA GLU A 270 1.12 -1.38 4.47
C GLU A 270 2.44 -0.98 5.12
N ILE A 271 2.38 -0.52 6.38
CA ILE A 271 3.57 -0.10 7.15
C ILE A 271 3.90 -1.04 8.29
N GLU A 272 2.92 -1.79 8.79
CA GLU A 272 3.12 -2.72 9.89
C GLU A 272 2.18 -3.92 9.77
N LYS A 273 2.68 -5.09 10.14
CA LYS A 273 1.90 -6.33 10.22
C LYS A 273 2.33 -7.15 11.43
N VAL A 274 1.44 -7.29 12.38
CA VAL A 274 1.68 -8.00 13.64
C VAL A 274 0.84 -9.27 13.70
N THR A 275 1.46 -10.41 14.00
CA THR A 275 0.71 -11.65 14.24
C THR A 275 0.09 -11.62 15.63
N LEU A 276 -1.24 -11.71 15.69
CA LEU A 276 -2.02 -11.75 16.93
C LEU A 276 -2.16 -13.17 17.46
N SER A 277 -2.43 -14.14 16.57
CA SER A 277 -2.55 -15.55 16.97
C SER A 277 -2.26 -16.47 15.79
N GLU A 278 -1.88 -17.71 16.10
CA GLU A 278 -1.71 -18.79 15.13
C GLU A 278 -2.45 -20.03 15.63
N GLN A 279 -3.20 -20.67 14.73
CA GLN A 279 -3.90 -21.90 15.03
C GLN A 279 -3.61 -22.94 13.93
N VAL A 280 -3.16 -24.12 14.31
CA VAL A 280 -3.00 -25.23 13.36
C VAL A 280 -4.37 -25.83 13.01
N ILE A 281 -4.79 -25.65 11.76
CA ILE A 281 -6.04 -26.20 11.23
C ILE A 281 -5.85 -27.65 10.80
N LYS A 282 -4.71 -27.96 10.16
CA LYS A 282 -4.35 -29.29 9.70
C LYS A 282 -2.87 -29.54 9.98
N ASN A 283 -2.57 -30.62 10.68
CA ASN A 283 -1.17 -31.05 10.89
C ASN A 283 -0.60 -31.58 9.56
N PRO A 284 0.70 -31.34 9.29
CA PRO A 284 1.35 -31.91 8.12
C PRO A 284 1.58 -33.42 8.32
N GLU A 285 1.37 -34.19 7.26
CA GLU A 285 1.72 -35.60 7.21
C GLU A 285 3.06 -35.78 6.48
N PRO A 286 4.04 -36.50 7.06
CA PRO A 286 5.36 -36.61 6.47
C PRO A 286 5.32 -37.48 5.20
N LYS A 287 6.14 -37.12 4.21
CA LYS A 287 6.48 -38.01 3.10
C LYS A 287 7.35 -39.14 3.66
N ILE A 288 6.94 -40.40 3.43
CA ILE A 288 7.67 -41.59 3.90
C ILE A 288 8.38 -42.27 2.74
N ILE A 289 9.70 -42.39 2.84
CA ILE A 289 10.53 -43.08 1.87
C ILE A 289 11.12 -44.30 2.56
N ALA A 290 10.68 -45.48 2.14
CA ALA A 290 11.30 -46.74 2.54
C ALA A 290 12.66 -46.89 1.83
N TYR A 291 13.67 -47.33 2.56
CA TYR A 291 14.97 -47.67 1.99
C TYR A 291 15.33 -49.12 2.36
N GLY A 292 15.87 -49.82 1.36
CA GLY A 292 16.22 -51.25 1.50
C GLY A 292 17.43 -51.46 2.40
N THR A 293 17.33 -52.43 3.31
CA THR A 293 18.41 -52.87 4.19
C THR A 293 18.81 -54.34 3.94
N LYS A 294 18.11 -55.06 3.05
CA LYS A 294 18.47 -56.41 2.67
C LYS A 294 19.78 -56.38 1.88
N PRO A 295 20.84 -57.05 2.36
CA PRO A 295 22.11 -57.07 1.66
C PRO A 295 21.98 -57.54 0.21
N LYS A 296 22.66 -56.88 -0.71
CA LYS A 296 22.79 -57.36 -2.09
C LYS A 296 23.61 -58.64 -2.09
N THR A 297 23.00 -59.75 -2.47
CA THR A 297 23.78 -60.95 -2.73
C THR A 297 24.66 -60.63 -3.96
N PRO A 298 25.97 -60.72 -3.86
CA PRO A 298 26.84 -60.52 -5.01
C PRO A 298 26.43 -61.45 -6.14
N SER A 299 26.34 -60.95 -7.35
CA SER A 299 26.04 -61.80 -8.51
C SER A 299 27.17 -62.80 -8.70
N VAL A 300 26.85 -64.02 -9.13
CA VAL A 300 27.83 -65.09 -9.47
C VAL A 300 28.95 -64.50 -10.34
N VAL A 301 28.61 -63.66 -11.34
CA VAL A 301 29.60 -63.02 -12.22
C VAL A 301 30.51 -62.06 -11.48
N SER A 302 29.95 -61.24 -10.52
CA SER A 302 30.80 -60.29 -9.76
C SER A 302 31.78 -61.03 -8.84
N ILE A 303 31.35 -62.14 -8.25
CA ILE A 303 32.22 -63.04 -7.45
C ILE A 303 33.29 -63.70 -8.36
N ALA A 304 32.91 -64.21 -9.52
CA ALA A 304 33.80 -64.87 -10.46
C ALA A 304 34.93 -63.92 -10.92
N ARG A 305 34.60 -62.65 -11.24
CA ARG A 305 35.57 -61.66 -11.69
C ARG A 305 36.69 -61.37 -10.68
N ASN A 306 36.46 -61.57 -9.37
CA ASN A 306 37.49 -61.35 -8.33
C ASN A 306 38.58 -62.43 -8.34
N TYR A 307 38.37 -63.52 -9.07
CA TYR A 307 39.33 -64.66 -9.15
C TYR A 307 39.93 -64.82 -10.55
N ILE A 308 39.75 -63.90 -11.46
CA ILE A 308 40.45 -63.90 -12.76
C ILE A 308 41.94 -63.76 -12.48
N GLY A 309 42.76 -64.61 -13.13
CA GLY A 309 44.20 -64.66 -12.98
C GLY A 309 44.71 -65.64 -11.92
N VAL A 310 43.77 -66.26 -11.16
CA VAL A 310 44.18 -67.40 -10.28
C VAL A 310 44.70 -68.53 -11.12
N PRO A 311 45.88 -69.18 -10.78
CA PRO A 311 46.42 -70.27 -11.55
C PRO A 311 45.51 -71.51 -11.69
N TYR A 312 45.48 -72.11 -12.87
CA TYR A 312 44.78 -73.36 -13.06
C TYR A 312 45.55 -74.46 -12.34
N ARG A 313 44.85 -75.24 -11.50
CA ARG A 313 45.40 -76.32 -10.75
C ARG A 313 44.42 -77.51 -10.79
N TRP A 314 44.83 -78.63 -11.38
CA TRP A 314 43.98 -79.84 -11.42
C TRP A 314 43.58 -80.27 -10.03
N GLY A 315 42.29 -80.52 -9.83
CA GLY A 315 41.69 -80.80 -8.52
C GLY A 315 41.56 -79.65 -7.59
N GLY A 316 41.96 -78.43 -7.98
CA GLY A 316 41.96 -77.21 -7.16
C GLY A 316 40.56 -76.61 -6.92
N THR A 317 40.26 -76.25 -5.69
CA THR A 317 38.97 -75.72 -5.26
C THR A 317 39.07 -74.44 -4.42
N THR A 318 40.25 -73.80 -4.35
CA THR A 318 40.56 -72.68 -3.52
C THR A 318 41.26 -71.52 -4.29
N PRO A 319 41.32 -70.29 -3.79
CA PRO A 319 42.02 -69.16 -4.44
C PRO A 319 43.53 -69.38 -4.67
N SER A 320 44.11 -70.48 -4.12
CA SER A 320 45.52 -70.86 -4.43
C SER A 320 45.64 -71.57 -5.77
N GLY A 321 44.54 -71.94 -6.42
CA GLY A 321 44.46 -72.53 -7.70
C GLY A 321 43.13 -73.33 -7.87
N PHE A 322 42.52 -73.17 -9.04
CA PHE A 322 41.27 -73.81 -9.38
C PHE A 322 41.39 -74.68 -10.60
N ASP A 323 40.63 -75.78 -10.58
CA ASP A 323 40.23 -76.38 -11.87
C ASP A 323 38.89 -75.82 -12.31
N CYS A 324 38.40 -76.13 -13.50
CA CYS A 324 37.19 -75.49 -14.05
C CYS A 324 35.94 -75.72 -13.18
N SER A 325 35.70 -76.86 -12.67
CA SER A 325 34.55 -77.15 -11.82
C SER A 325 34.74 -76.75 -10.35
N GLY A 326 36.00 -76.74 -9.88
CA GLY A 326 36.30 -76.19 -8.57
C GLY A 326 36.11 -74.70 -8.48
N PHE A 327 36.45 -74.00 -9.58
CA PHE A 327 36.16 -72.53 -9.69
C PHE A 327 34.65 -72.26 -9.65
N THR A 328 33.88 -72.88 -10.51
CA THR A 328 32.44 -72.73 -10.57
C THR A 328 31.79 -73.07 -9.21
N GLN A 329 32.19 -74.23 -8.62
CA GLN A 329 31.71 -74.63 -7.32
C GLN A 329 32.02 -73.58 -6.21
N TYR A 330 33.21 -73.06 -6.20
CA TYR A 330 33.62 -72.04 -5.24
C TYR A 330 32.83 -70.76 -5.38
N VAL A 331 32.70 -70.25 -6.61
CA VAL A 331 31.96 -69.00 -6.91
C VAL A 331 30.49 -69.09 -6.54
N PHE A 332 29.85 -70.21 -6.97
CA PHE A 332 28.43 -70.41 -6.67
C PHE A 332 28.17 -70.62 -5.18
N ARG A 333 29.08 -71.34 -4.48
CA ARG A 333 29.00 -71.44 -3.02
C ARG A 333 29.07 -70.07 -2.32
N LYS A 334 29.93 -69.19 -2.81
CA LYS A 334 30.01 -67.80 -2.31
C LYS A 334 28.73 -67.00 -2.58
N ALA A 335 28.01 -67.36 -3.67
CA ALA A 335 26.70 -66.80 -4.00
C ALA A 335 25.53 -67.55 -3.29
N GLY A 336 25.84 -68.51 -2.39
CA GLY A 336 24.83 -69.25 -1.63
C GLY A 336 24.24 -70.44 -2.34
N VAL A 337 24.84 -70.87 -3.44
CA VAL A 337 24.40 -72.05 -4.25
C VAL A 337 25.44 -73.13 -4.19
N SER A 338 25.02 -74.34 -3.84
CA SER A 338 25.90 -75.53 -3.83
C SER A 338 25.88 -76.23 -5.19
N LEU A 339 27.05 -76.53 -5.73
CA LEU A 339 27.22 -77.27 -6.97
C LEU A 339 27.96 -78.57 -6.68
N PRO A 340 27.74 -79.65 -7.50
CA PRO A 340 28.53 -80.83 -7.46
C PRO A 340 30.01 -80.57 -7.75
N ARG A 341 30.92 -81.58 -7.47
CA ARG A 341 32.34 -81.41 -7.65
C ARG A 341 32.79 -81.41 -9.10
N THR A 342 32.24 -82.26 -9.90
CA THR A 342 32.75 -82.48 -11.26
C THR A 342 32.01 -81.70 -12.32
N SER A 343 32.70 -81.31 -13.39
CA SER A 343 32.11 -80.52 -14.49
C SER A 343 30.95 -81.28 -15.17
N ALA A 344 31.03 -82.61 -15.27
CA ALA A 344 29.99 -83.48 -15.85
C ALA A 344 28.69 -83.43 -15.01
N GLU A 345 28.84 -83.45 -13.67
CA GLU A 345 27.68 -83.37 -12.78
C GLU A 345 27.08 -81.96 -12.76
N GLN A 346 27.93 -80.94 -12.78
CA GLN A 346 27.50 -79.52 -12.85
C GLN A 346 26.75 -79.25 -14.15
N GLY A 347 27.15 -79.85 -15.29
CA GLY A 347 26.46 -79.72 -16.56
C GLY A 347 25.06 -80.36 -16.59
N ARG A 348 24.67 -81.10 -15.52
CA ARG A 348 23.36 -81.73 -15.38
C ARG A 348 22.44 -81.05 -14.39
N VAL A 349 22.93 -80.05 -13.62
CA VAL A 349 22.13 -79.31 -12.65
C VAL A 349 21.46 -78.12 -13.31
N GLY A 350 20.33 -77.71 -12.69
CA GLY A 350 19.58 -76.55 -13.16
C GLY A 350 18.71 -76.80 -14.39
N THR A 351 18.18 -75.76 -14.98
CA THR A 351 17.34 -75.84 -16.18
C THR A 351 18.20 -75.61 -17.42
N LYS A 352 18.12 -76.53 -18.40
CA LYS A 352 18.81 -76.34 -19.69
C LYS A 352 18.16 -75.17 -20.47
N VAL A 353 18.98 -74.23 -20.93
CA VAL A 353 18.57 -73.14 -21.79
C VAL A 353 19.28 -73.19 -23.13
N SER A 354 18.67 -72.62 -24.16
CA SER A 354 19.28 -72.48 -25.47
C SER A 354 20.38 -71.43 -25.45
N ARG A 355 21.27 -71.39 -26.43
CA ARG A 355 22.35 -70.43 -26.56
C ARG A 355 21.80 -68.95 -26.59
N SER A 356 20.64 -68.75 -27.19
CA SER A 356 20.00 -67.49 -27.31
C SER A 356 19.37 -67.00 -25.98
N GLU A 357 19.14 -67.91 -25.04
CA GLU A 357 18.55 -67.61 -23.72
C GLU A 357 19.57 -67.47 -22.59
N LEU A 358 20.86 -67.71 -22.91
CA LEU A 358 21.95 -67.60 -21.93
C LEU A 358 21.96 -66.22 -21.25
N ARG A 359 22.01 -66.24 -19.92
CA ARG A 359 22.10 -65.03 -19.06
C ARG A 359 23.40 -65.03 -18.26
N ALA A 360 23.93 -63.86 -17.98
CA ALA A 360 25.11 -63.72 -17.15
C ALA A 360 24.89 -64.44 -15.78
N GLY A 361 25.77 -65.31 -15.43
CA GLY A 361 25.68 -66.25 -14.27
C GLY A 361 25.32 -67.68 -14.60
N ASP A 362 24.87 -67.99 -15.82
CA ASP A 362 24.62 -69.34 -16.23
C ASP A 362 25.89 -70.20 -16.39
N LEU A 363 25.79 -71.48 -16.14
CA LEU A 363 26.88 -72.42 -16.39
C LEU A 363 26.94 -72.78 -17.87
N VAL A 364 28.09 -72.74 -18.45
CA VAL A 364 28.36 -73.20 -19.83
C VAL A 364 29.23 -74.47 -19.77
N TYR A 365 28.65 -75.54 -20.19
CA TYR A 365 29.32 -76.84 -20.13
C TYR A 365 29.79 -77.32 -21.52
N PHE A 366 31.04 -77.75 -21.55
CA PHE A 366 31.66 -78.44 -22.68
C PHE A 366 32.15 -79.83 -22.21
N PRO A 367 32.26 -80.86 -23.08
CA PRO A 367 32.81 -82.12 -22.64
C PRO A 367 34.19 -81.95 -22.00
N GLY A 368 34.29 -82.23 -20.68
CA GLY A 368 35.50 -82.09 -19.89
C GLY A 368 35.80 -80.70 -19.35
N HIS A 369 34.96 -79.64 -19.61
CA HIS A 369 35.16 -78.30 -19.15
C HIS A 369 33.84 -77.60 -18.80
N ILE A 370 33.90 -76.62 -17.86
CA ILE A 370 32.76 -75.82 -17.48
C ILE A 370 33.20 -74.41 -17.10
N GLY A 371 32.38 -73.42 -17.39
CA GLY A 371 32.61 -72.05 -17.03
C GLY A 371 31.32 -71.30 -16.67
N ILE A 372 31.44 -70.05 -16.28
CA ILE A 372 30.34 -69.12 -15.93
C ILE A 372 30.20 -68.11 -17.07
N TYR A 373 29.02 -68.10 -17.72
CA TYR A 373 28.73 -67.11 -18.75
C TYR A 373 28.65 -65.70 -18.16
N VAL A 374 29.33 -64.76 -18.78
CA VAL A 374 29.45 -63.37 -18.30
C VAL A 374 28.80 -62.34 -19.23
N GLY A 375 28.13 -62.82 -20.28
CA GLY A 375 27.50 -61.99 -21.30
C GLY A 375 28.35 -61.85 -22.55
N ASN A 376 27.78 -61.33 -23.64
CA ASN A 376 28.46 -61.01 -24.91
C ASN A 376 29.26 -62.17 -25.52
N GLY A 377 28.78 -63.40 -25.35
CA GLY A 377 29.42 -64.62 -25.86
C GLY A 377 30.68 -65.06 -25.10
N GLN A 378 30.96 -64.47 -23.94
CA GLN A 378 32.14 -64.72 -23.12
C GLN A 378 31.79 -65.52 -21.87
N PHE A 379 32.74 -66.32 -21.37
CA PHE A 379 32.66 -67.02 -20.08
C PHE A 379 33.99 -66.95 -19.33
N ILE A 380 33.95 -67.13 -18.05
CA ILE A 380 35.12 -67.27 -17.16
C ILE A 380 35.18 -68.75 -16.70
#